data_e347d1de830be7d79ef5a3defca8dc20
#
_entry.id   e347d1de830be7d79ef5a3defca8dc20
#
_cell.length_a   1.000
_cell.length_b   1.000
_cell.length_c   1.000
_cell.angle_alpha   90.00
_cell.angle_beta   90.00
_cell.angle_gamma   90.00
#
_symmetry.space_group_name_H-M   'P 1'
#
loop_
_entity.id
_entity.type
_entity.pdbx_description
1 polymer ?
#
loop_
_entity_poly.entity_id
_entity_poly.type
_entity_poly.pdbx_seq_one_letter_code
_entity_poly.pdbx_strand_id
1 'polypeptide(L)'
;GKAGENRLLAFDMGGTTAKLAIVDDGNPEVSFSFEAARERRFAPGSGLPVCITTVELVEIGAGGGSIAKKDSLGLLKAGPESAGSVPGPVCYDRGGADPTVTDADLLLGYLDASGFSEGSLNINSSKSASALETLGKQFEISSSEIALGIHEVVCENMAMAAQVHLAKKGRDPRDYTLYATGGAAPVHACAIADRLGIRRVIIPPAAGVG
;
A
#
# COMPACT_ATOMS: atom_id res chain seq x y z
N GLY A 1 0.24 4.63 -24.04
CA GLY A 1 -0.99 5.30 -23.56
C GLY A 1 -0.93 6.82 -23.73
N LYS A 2 -1.91 7.56 -23.22
CA LYS A 2 -1.98 9.05 -23.36
C LYS A 2 -0.76 9.79 -22.78
N ALA A 3 -0.01 9.18 -21.88
CA ALA A 3 1.21 9.74 -21.29
C ALA A 3 2.49 9.48 -22.11
N GLY A 4 2.41 8.79 -23.24
CA GLY A 4 3.56 8.48 -24.08
C GLY A 4 4.50 7.40 -23.51
N GLU A 5 4.15 6.79 -22.38
CA GLU A 5 4.96 5.76 -21.76
C GLU A 5 4.57 4.37 -22.27
N ASN A 6 5.57 3.57 -22.63
CA ASN A 6 5.35 2.23 -23.16
C ASN A 6 5.46 1.14 -22.10
N ARG A 7 6.24 1.39 -21.03
CA ARG A 7 6.45 0.45 -19.92
C ARG A 7 5.98 1.05 -18.62
N LEU A 8 4.93 0.47 -18.05
CA LEU A 8 4.38 0.94 -16.78
C LEU A 8 4.38 -0.19 -15.75
N LEU A 9 4.81 0.12 -14.54
CA LEU A 9 4.48 -0.63 -13.36
C LEU A 9 3.26 0.04 -12.73
N ALA A 10 2.08 -0.52 -12.98
CA ALA A 10 0.84 -0.02 -12.41
C ALA A 10 0.76 -0.44 -10.94
N PHE A 11 0.56 0.53 -10.07
CA PHE A 11 0.49 0.38 -8.62
C PHE A 11 -0.80 0.99 -8.11
N ASP A 12 -1.67 0.16 -7.56
CA ASP A 12 -2.94 0.57 -6.97
C ASP A 12 -2.93 0.22 -5.49
N MET A 13 -3.11 1.22 -4.62
CA MET A 13 -3.18 1.02 -3.18
C MET A 13 -4.41 1.73 -2.61
N GLY A 14 -5.29 0.92 -2.07
CA GLY A 14 -6.46 1.37 -1.33
C GLY A 14 -6.27 1.25 0.19
N GLY A 15 -7.39 1.15 0.90
CA GLY A 15 -7.38 1.02 2.36
C GLY A 15 -6.92 -0.35 2.88
N THR A 16 -7.08 -1.43 2.10
CA THR A 16 -6.86 -2.80 2.60
C THR A 16 -5.71 -3.52 1.92
N THR A 17 -5.55 -3.33 0.63
CA THR A 17 -4.57 -4.04 -0.20
C THR A 17 -3.90 -3.11 -1.19
N ALA A 18 -2.69 -3.47 -1.58
CA ALA A 18 -2.05 -2.93 -2.77
C ALA A 18 -1.99 -3.99 -3.87
N LYS A 19 -2.03 -3.55 -5.12
CA LYS A 19 -1.95 -4.39 -6.30
C LYS A 19 -0.92 -3.83 -7.26
N LEU A 20 -0.19 -4.74 -7.90
CA LEU A 20 0.81 -4.41 -8.91
C LEU A 20 0.50 -5.15 -10.20
N ALA A 21 0.65 -4.46 -11.34
CA ALA A 21 0.55 -5.05 -12.66
C ALA A 21 1.64 -4.48 -13.57
N ILE A 22 2.15 -5.32 -14.46
CA ILE A 22 3.10 -4.92 -15.51
C ILE A 22 2.33 -4.61 -16.77
N VAL A 23 2.64 -3.48 -17.40
CA VAL A 23 2.07 -3.06 -18.68
C VAL A 23 3.21 -2.76 -19.64
N ASP A 24 3.30 -3.52 -20.73
CA ASP A 24 4.29 -3.31 -21.79
C ASP A 24 3.59 -2.94 -23.10
N ASP A 25 4.08 -1.91 -23.75
CA ASP A 25 3.53 -1.37 -25.00
C ASP A 25 2.01 -1.14 -24.95
N GLY A 26 1.53 -0.70 -23.77
CA GLY A 26 0.13 -0.40 -23.52
C GLY A 26 -0.74 -1.63 -23.25
N ASN A 27 -0.16 -2.84 -23.19
CA ASN A 27 -0.86 -4.08 -22.93
C ASN A 27 -0.51 -4.59 -21.52
N PRO A 28 -1.49 -4.80 -20.63
CA PRO A 28 -1.24 -5.44 -19.35
C PRO A 28 -0.86 -6.91 -19.56
N GLU A 29 0.03 -7.41 -18.72
CA GLU A 29 0.30 -8.84 -18.69
C GLU A 29 -0.94 -9.63 -18.27
N VAL A 30 -1.12 -10.79 -18.92
CA VAL A 30 -2.27 -11.65 -18.65
C VAL A 30 -1.83 -13.00 -18.11
N SER A 31 -2.61 -13.54 -17.20
CA SER A 31 -2.52 -14.90 -16.70
C SER A 31 -3.69 -15.72 -17.24
N PHE A 32 -3.43 -16.99 -17.55
CA PHE A 32 -4.45 -17.94 -18.02
C PHE A 32 -5.01 -18.79 -16.87
N SER A 33 -4.54 -18.58 -15.67
CA SER A 33 -5.05 -19.24 -14.47
C SER A 33 -5.20 -18.23 -13.34
N PHE A 34 -6.30 -18.36 -12.63
CA PHE A 34 -6.61 -17.57 -11.45
C PHE A 34 -6.96 -18.54 -10.30
N GLU A 35 -6.51 -18.24 -9.10
CA GLU A 35 -6.90 -19.00 -7.90
C GLU A 35 -8.05 -18.30 -7.19
N ALA A 36 -9.22 -18.92 -7.21
CA ALA A 36 -10.38 -18.47 -6.45
C ALA A 36 -10.36 -19.07 -5.03
N ALA A 37 -11.04 -18.40 -4.08
CA ALA A 37 -11.26 -18.88 -2.71
C ALA A 37 -9.98 -19.38 -2.02
N ARG A 38 -8.91 -18.62 -2.06
CA ARG A 38 -7.66 -18.97 -1.37
C ARG A 38 -7.87 -19.10 0.13
N GLU A 39 -7.52 -20.26 0.70
CA GLU A 39 -7.54 -20.49 2.14
C GLU A 39 -6.54 -19.60 2.88
N ARG A 40 -5.37 -19.41 2.26
CA ARG A 40 -4.35 -18.47 2.75
C ARG A 40 -4.30 -17.28 1.80
N ARG A 41 -4.85 -16.17 2.23
CA ARG A 41 -4.77 -14.91 1.50
C ARG A 41 -3.31 -14.59 1.21
N PHE A 42 -2.96 -14.23 0.01
CA PHE A 42 -1.58 -13.93 -0.46
C PHE A 42 -0.65 -15.14 -0.62
N ALA A 43 -1.08 -16.40 -0.38
CA ALA A 43 -0.28 -17.59 -0.61
C ALA A 43 -0.71 -18.29 -1.91
N PRO A 44 0.12 -18.29 -2.97
CA PRO A 44 -0.15 -19.06 -4.18
C PRO A 44 -0.27 -20.56 -3.88
N GLY A 45 -1.15 -21.26 -4.61
CA GLY A 45 -1.36 -22.70 -4.47
C GLY A 45 -2.34 -23.09 -3.36
N SER A 46 -2.98 -22.12 -2.68
CA SER A 46 -3.95 -22.39 -1.62
C SER A 46 -5.41 -22.25 -2.05
N GLY A 47 -5.67 -21.89 -3.30
CA GLY A 47 -7.00 -21.69 -3.86
C GLY A 47 -7.39 -22.71 -4.91
N LEU A 48 -8.64 -22.61 -5.38
CA LEU A 48 -9.16 -23.41 -6.48
C LEU A 48 -8.66 -22.82 -7.80
N PRO A 49 -7.93 -23.57 -8.64
CA PRO A 49 -7.50 -23.09 -9.94
C PRO A 49 -8.69 -22.92 -10.89
N VAL A 50 -8.83 -21.74 -11.44
CA VAL A 50 -9.84 -21.41 -12.46
C VAL A 50 -9.10 -21.00 -13.73
N CYS A 51 -9.34 -21.69 -14.84
CA CYS A 51 -8.71 -21.39 -16.13
C CYS A 51 -9.50 -20.29 -16.84
N ILE A 52 -9.15 -19.05 -16.57
CA ILE A 52 -9.68 -17.86 -17.25
C ILE A 52 -8.54 -16.90 -17.56
N THR A 53 -8.71 -16.12 -18.61
CA THR A 53 -7.77 -15.05 -18.91
C THR A 53 -8.06 -13.84 -18.01
N THR A 54 -7.08 -13.48 -17.20
CA THR A 54 -7.17 -12.30 -16.32
C THR A 54 -5.91 -11.46 -16.45
N VAL A 55 -5.96 -10.19 -16.03
CA VAL A 55 -4.74 -9.41 -15.83
C VAL A 55 -3.92 -10.07 -14.71
N GLU A 56 -2.63 -10.26 -14.96
CA GLU A 56 -1.73 -10.80 -13.94
C GLU A 56 -1.46 -9.71 -12.89
N LEU A 57 -1.94 -9.95 -11.69
CA LEU A 57 -1.81 -9.04 -10.55
C LEU A 57 -1.03 -9.69 -9.42
N VAL A 58 -0.12 -8.92 -8.82
CA VAL A 58 0.43 -9.25 -7.50
C VAL A 58 -0.38 -8.50 -6.45
N GLU A 59 -0.98 -9.24 -5.56
CA GLU A 59 -1.73 -8.68 -4.43
C GLU A 59 -0.84 -8.67 -3.17
N ILE A 60 -0.77 -7.52 -2.52
CA ILE A 60 0.03 -7.29 -1.31
C ILE A 60 -0.93 -6.94 -0.18
N GLY A 61 -0.80 -7.62 0.95
CA GLY A 61 -1.60 -7.39 2.15
C GLY A 61 -1.18 -6.13 2.91
N ALA A 62 -1.07 -5.02 2.21
CA ALA A 62 -0.76 -3.72 2.79
C ALA A 62 -1.62 -2.65 2.12
N GLY A 63 -2.19 -1.75 2.91
CA GLY A 63 -3.01 -0.63 2.49
C GLY A 63 -3.05 0.44 3.57
N GLY A 64 -3.75 1.54 3.35
CA GLY A 64 -3.85 2.63 4.32
C GLY A 64 -4.41 2.21 5.68
N GLY A 65 -5.36 1.26 5.71
CA GLY A 65 -5.94 0.71 6.93
C GLY A 65 -5.15 -0.45 7.55
N SER A 66 -3.97 -0.80 7.02
CA SER A 66 -3.15 -1.87 7.60
C SER A 66 -2.71 -1.52 9.01
N ILE A 67 -3.00 -2.42 9.95
CA ILE A 67 -2.72 -2.24 11.38
C ILE A 67 -1.21 -2.42 11.62
N ALA A 68 -0.65 -1.46 12.35
CA ALA A 68 0.74 -1.49 12.78
C ALA A 68 0.83 -2.04 14.21
N LYS A 69 1.72 -3.00 14.42
CA LYS A 69 1.91 -3.63 15.73
C LYS A 69 3.34 -4.19 15.91
N LYS A 70 3.70 -4.45 17.16
CA LYS A 70 4.87 -5.24 17.50
C LYS A 70 4.51 -6.72 17.36
N ASP A 71 5.30 -7.46 16.60
CA ASP A 71 5.10 -8.90 16.45
C ASP A 71 5.70 -9.71 17.61
N SER A 72 5.55 -11.04 17.57
CA SER A 72 6.08 -11.95 18.59
C SER A 72 7.61 -11.98 18.67
N LEU A 73 8.30 -11.50 17.65
CA LEU A 73 9.76 -11.38 17.60
C LEU A 73 10.25 -10.00 18.04
N GLY A 74 9.34 -9.10 18.40
CA GLY A 74 9.66 -7.73 18.81
C GLY A 74 9.87 -6.76 17.65
N LEU A 75 9.53 -7.15 16.41
CA LEU A 75 9.69 -6.32 15.22
C LEU A 75 8.41 -5.53 14.90
N LEU A 76 8.60 -4.33 14.33
CA LEU A 76 7.49 -3.54 13.79
C LEU A 76 6.93 -4.20 12.53
N LYS A 77 5.62 -4.40 12.51
CA LYS A 77 4.90 -4.97 11.38
C LYS A 77 3.69 -4.11 11.04
N ALA A 78 3.42 -3.93 9.74
CA ALA A 78 2.22 -3.29 9.23
C ALA A 78 1.49 -4.26 8.28
N GLY A 79 0.24 -4.58 8.61
CA GLY A 79 -0.55 -5.61 7.89
C GLY A 79 -0.13 -7.06 8.22
N PRO A 80 -0.71 -8.07 7.55
CA PRO A 80 -1.80 -7.97 6.55
C PRO A 80 -3.18 -7.67 7.16
N GLU A 81 -3.31 -7.62 8.48
CA GLU A 81 -4.55 -7.24 9.16
C GLU A 81 -4.88 -5.77 8.86
N SER A 82 -6.14 -5.50 8.55
CA SER A 82 -6.63 -4.17 8.24
C SER A 82 -7.78 -3.79 9.16
N ALA A 83 -7.80 -2.54 9.60
CA ALA A 83 -8.92 -1.96 10.35
C ALA A 83 -10.17 -1.78 9.47
N GLY A 84 -10.05 -1.96 8.16
CA GLY A 84 -11.13 -1.77 7.21
C GLY A 84 -11.59 -0.31 7.14
N SER A 85 -12.86 -0.12 6.77
CA SER A 85 -13.51 1.19 6.79
C SER A 85 -14.28 1.46 8.10
N VAL A 86 -14.65 0.39 8.81
CA VAL A 86 -15.33 0.42 10.12
C VAL A 86 -14.74 -0.69 10.98
N PRO A 87 -14.15 -0.37 12.15
CA PRO A 87 -13.99 0.98 12.70
C PRO A 87 -13.03 1.88 11.90
N GLY A 88 -12.14 1.33 11.10
CA GLY A 88 -11.16 2.05 10.30
C GLY A 88 -9.94 2.54 11.11
N PRO A 89 -9.07 3.33 10.48
CA PRO A 89 -7.98 4.04 11.14
C PRO A 89 -8.43 4.79 12.39
N VAL A 90 -7.53 4.95 13.35
CA VAL A 90 -7.83 5.64 14.63
C VAL A 90 -8.29 7.08 14.37
N CYS A 91 -7.68 7.74 13.37
CA CYS A 91 -8.05 9.11 12.99
C CYS A 91 -9.50 9.27 12.50
N TYR A 92 -10.17 8.20 12.07
CA TYR A 92 -11.57 8.27 11.63
C TYR A 92 -12.56 8.49 12.79
N ASP A 93 -12.08 8.33 14.03
CA ASP A 93 -12.88 8.51 15.24
C ASP A 93 -14.17 7.67 15.32
N ARG A 94 -14.08 6.44 14.76
CA ARG A 94 -15.19 5.47 14.69
C ARG A 94 -14.98 4.25 15.58
N GLY A 95 -14.12 4.37 16.59
CA GLY A 95 -13.82 3.29 17.53
C GLY A 95 -12.60 2.44 17.17
N GLY A 96 -11.82 2.80 16.15
CA GLY A 96 -10.51 2.21 15.89
C GLY A 96 -9.56 2.46 17.06
N ALA A 97 -8.85 1.40 17.49
CA ALA A 97 -7.93 1.47 18.62
C ALA A 97 -6.46 1.27 18.21
N ASP A 98 -6.24 0.46 17.19
CA ASP A 98 -4.90 0.12 16.72
C ASP A 98 -4.44 1.10 15.64
N PRO A 99 -3.22 1.67 15.74
CA PRO A 99 -2.71 2.60 14.74
C PRO A 99 -2.51 1.90 13.40
N THR A 100 -2.78 2.63 12.32
CA THR A 100 -2.70 2.16 10.95
C THR A 100 -1.67 2.95 10.15
N VAL A 101 -1.44 2.54 8.90
CA VAL A 101 -0.62 3.27 7.93
C VAL A 101 -1.18 4.69 7.73
N THR A 102 -2.50 4.85 7.60
CA THR A 102 -3.15 6.16 7.47
C THR A 102 -2.87 7.07 8.69
N ASP A 103 -2.86 6.52 9.89
CA ASP A 103 -2.54 7.28 11.11
C ASP A 103 -1.09 7.75 11.10
N ALA A 104 -0.17 6.90 10.63
CA ALA A 104 1.24 7.23 10.48
C ALA A 104 1.46 8.33 9.42
N ASP A 105 0.87 8.18 8.24
CA ASP A 105 0.98 9.15 7.14
C ASP A 105 0.38 10.51 7.52
N LEU A 106 -0.70 10.49 8.31
CA LEU A 106 -1.30 11.71 8.85
C LEU A 106 -0.36 12.42 9.83
N LEU A 107 0.27 11.70 10.76
CA LEU A 107 1.21 12.28 11.74
C LEU A 107 2.46 12.82 11.06
N LEU A 108 2.92 12.16 9.98
CA LEU A 108 4.06 12.61 9.16
C LEU A 108 3.74 13.83 8.27
N GLY A 109 2.48 14.23 8.18
CA GLY A 109 2.03 15.34 7.35
C GLY A 109 1.92 15.01 5.86
N TYR A 110 1.93 13.74 5.49
CA TYR A 110 1.71 13.29 4.10
C TYR A 110 0.24 13.34 3.70
N LEU A 111 -0.65 13.38 4.68
CA LEU A 111 -2.09 13.54 4.47
C LEU A 111 -2.55 14.83 5.15
N ASP A 112 -3.36 15.61 4.42
CA ASP A 112 -4.02 16.78 4.96
C ASP A 112 -5.37 16.39 5.59
N ALA A 113 -5.48 16.61 6.92
CA ALA A 113 -6.70 16.31 7.65
C ALA A 113 -7.92 17.11 7.14
N SER A 114 -7.70 18.34 6.64
CA SER A 114 -8.76 19.24 6.19
C SER A 114 -9.31 18.84 4.81
N GLY A 115 -8.48 18.28 3.94
CA GLY A 115 -8.83 17.82 2.60
C GLY A 115 -9.21 16.36 2.49
N PHE A 116 -9.12 15.60 3.60
CA PHE A 116 -9.34 14.17 3.56
C PHE A 116 -10.77 13.80 3.18
N SER A 117 -10.93 12.94 2.18
CA SER A 117 -12.24 12.48 1.69
C SER A 117 -13.21 13.62 1.34
N GLU A 118 -12.68 14.70 0.74
CA GLU A 118 -13.44 15.91 0.35
C GLU A 118 -14.23 16.52 1.52
N GLY A 119 -13.72 16.37 2.76
CA GLY A 119 -14.37 16.88 3.97
C GLY A 119 -15.56 16.05 4.46
N SER A 120 -15.84 14.90 3.83
CA SER A 120 -16.93 14.00 4.26
C SER A 120 -16.63 13.24 5.53
N LEU A 121 -15.36 13.22 5.95
CA LEU A 121 -14.88 12.52 7.14
C LEU A 121 -14.11 13.48 8.05
N ASN A 122 -14.57 13.62 9.29
CA ASN A 122 -13.84 14.34 10.31
C ASN A 122 -12.63 13.55 10.78
N ILE A 123 -11.44 14.06 10.50
CA ILE A 123 -10.18 13.43 10.89
C ILE A 123 -9.71 13.96 12.24
N ASN A 124 -9.48 13.04 13.18
CA ASN A 124 -8.98 13.35 14.52
C ASN A 124 -7.48 13.03 14.65
N SER A 125 -6.63 13.98 14.29
CA SER A 125 -5.16 13.82 14.32
C SER A 125 -4.63 13.57 15.74
N SER A 126 -5.31 14.08 16.78
CA SER A 126 -4.88 13.87 18.17
C SER A 126 -4.99 12.40 18.58
N LYS A 127 -6.01 11.69 18.11
CA LYS A 127 -6.18 10.26 18.38
C LYS A 127 -5.10 9.43 17.71
N SER A 128 -4.75 9.73 16.45
CA SER A 128 -3.60 9.10 15.77
C SER A 128 -2.31 9.30 16.53
N ALA A 129 -2.03 10.53 16.96
CA ALA A 129 -0.81 10.84 17.72
C ALA A 129 -0.74 10.04 19.02
N SER A 130 -1.85 9.93 19.77
CA SER A 130 -1.91 9.17 21.04
C SER A 130 -1.74 7.66 20.80
N ALA A 131 -2.34 7.10 19.75
CA ALA A 131 -2.20 5.68 19.41
C ALA A 131 -0.76 5.35 18.97
N LEU A 132 -0.16 6.20 18.14
CA LEU A 132 1.24 6.06 17.74
C LEU A 132 2.21 6.25 18.90
N GLU A 133 1.95 7.16 19.83
CA GLU A 133 2.73 7.29 21.05
C GLU A 133 2.68 6.01 21.90
N THR A 134 1.50 5.40 22.01
CA THR A 134 1.33 4.13 22.74
C THR A 134 2.11 3.00 22.09
N LEU A 135 2.09 2.90 20.77
CA LEU A 135 2.88 1.92 20.04
C LEU A 135 4.38 2.24 20.13
N GLY A 136 4.79 3.51 19.99
CA GLY A 136 6.18 3.94 20.12
C GLY A 136 6.82 3.60 21.46
N LYS A 137 6.07 3.72 22.55
CA LYS A 137 6.52 3.30 23.90
C LYS A 137 6.92 1.82 23.97
N GLN A 138 6.30 0.95 23.19
CA GLN A 138 6.68 -0.47 23.13
C GLN A 138 8.05 -0.71 22.47
N PHE A 139 8.53 0.26 21.71
CA PHE A 139 9.83 0.24 21.01
C PHE A 139 10.84 1.23 21.61
N GLU A 140 10.45 1.95 22.67
CA GLU A 140 11.26 2.99 23.33
C GLU A 140 11.65 4.14 22.40
N ILE A 141 10.76 4.49 21.46
CA ILE A 141 10.93 5.57 20.47
C ILE A 141 9.72 6.53 20.48
N SER A 142 9.90 7.69 19.87
CA SER A 142 8.85 8.72 19.75
C SER A 142 7.73 8.32 18.79
N SER A 143 6.60 9.04 18.86
CA SER A 143 5.47 8.88 17.93
C SER A 143 5.86 9.17 16.48
N SER A 144 6.75 10.12 16.23
CA SER A 144 7.23 10.44 14.88
C SER A 144 8.16 9.35 14.34
N GLU A 145 9.04 8.79 15.17
CA GLU A 145 9.93 7.70 14.75
C GLU A 145 9.15 6.42 14.44
N ILE A 146 8.14 6.08 15.26
CA ILE A 146 7.32 4.90 14.97
C ILE A 146 6.45 5.11 13.72
N ALA A 147 5.93 6.32 13.48
CA ALA A 147 5.19 6.65 12.28
C ALA A 147 6.06 6.51 11.02
N LEU A 148 7.29 7.04 11.07
CA LEU A 148 8.26 6.87 9.98
C LEU A 148 8.57 5.39 9.78
N GLY A 149 8.80 4.63 10.84
CA GLY A 149 9.04 3.19 10.76
C GLY A 149 7.90 2.41 10.09
N ILE A 150 6.64 2.77 10.38
CA ILE A 150 5.46 2.18 9.74
C ILE A 150 5.47 2.46 8.23
N HIS A 151 5.67 3.72 7.86
CA HIS A 151 5.74 4.13 6.45
C HIS A 151 6.85 3.40 5.70
N GLU A 152 8.06 3.33 6.28
CA GLU A 152 9.21 2.65 5.71
C GLU A 152 8.96 1.15 5.50
N VAL A 153 8.44 0.44 6.52
CA VAL A 153 8.12 -0.99 6.44
C VAL A 153 7.13 -1.28 5.32
N VAL A 154 6.11 -0.44 5.17
CA VAL A 154 5.10 -0.61 4.11
C VAL A 154 5.70 -0.37 2.73
N CYS A 155 6.47 0.70 2.55
CA CYS A 155 7.14 0.99 1.29
C CYS A 155 8.14 -0.11 0.90
N GLU A 156 8.89 -0.65 1.86
CA GLU A 156 9.83 -1.74 1.63
C GLU A 156 9.12 -3.02 1.18
N ASN A 157 8.05 -3.41 1.86
CA ASN A 157 7.27 -4.58 1.51
C ASN A 157 6.69 -4.49 0.08
N MET A 158 6.23 -3.30 -0.32
CA MET A 158 5.71 -3.06 -1.66
C MET A 158 6.80 -3.07 -2.72
N ALA A 159 7.93 -2.42 -2.46
CA ALA A 159 9.08 -2.42 -3.36
C ALA A 159 9.64 -3.84 -3.56
N MET A 160 9.78 -4.61 -2.48
CA MET A 160 10.24 -6.01 -2.53
C MET A 160 9.28 -6.89 -3.35
N ALA A 161 7.98 -6.76 -3.16
CA ALA A 161 6.99 -7.52 -3.92
C ALA A 161 7.06 -7.18 -5.43
N ALA A 162 7.21 -5.89 -5.77
CA ALA A 162 7.39 -5.43 -7.14
C ALA A 162 8.68 -5.96 -7.75
N GLN A 163 9.79 -5.88 -7.03
CA GLN A 163 11.09 -6.36 -7.48
C GLN A 163 11.07 -7.87 -7.75
N VAL A 164 10.50 -8.66 -6.84
CA VAL A 164 10.37 -10.11 -7.01
C VAL A 164 9.50 -10.45 -8.22
N HIS A 165 8.40 -9.73 -8.43
CA HIS A 165 7.51 -9.95 -9.57
C HIS A 165 8.21 -9.66 -10.89
N LEU A 166 8.87 -8.50 -11.02
CA LEU A 166 9.63 -8.11 -12.20
C LEU A 166 10.79 -9.08 -12.46
N ALA A 167 11.54 -9.46 -11.42
CA ALA A 167 12.66 -10.39 -11.54
C ALA A 167 12.23 -11.78 -12.04
N LYS A 168 11.08 -12.30 -11.57
CA LYS A 168 10.52 -13.57 -12.09
C LYS A 168 10.22 -13.53 -13.59
N LYS A 169 10.02 -12.33 -14.13
CA LYS A 169 9.77 -12.09 -15.56
C LYS A 169 11.05 -11.71 -16.33
N GLY A 170 12.21 -11.68 -15.64
CA GLY A 170 13.48 -11.26 -16.24
C GLY A 170 13.52 -9.77 -16.60
N ARG A 171 12.78 -8.93 -15.86
CA ARG A 171 12.62 -7.49 -16.13
C ARG A 171 13.32 -6.65 -15.08
N ASP A 172 13.86 -5.52 -15.49
CA ASP A 172 14.50 -4.53 -14.61
C ASP A 172 13.49 -3.43 -14.26
N PRO A 173 13.23 -3.17 -12.98
CA PRO A 173 12.31 -2.10 -12.58
C PRO A 173 12.73 -0.72 -13.10
N ARG A 174 14.02 -0.47 -13.32
CA ARG A 174 14.56 0.81 -13.83
C ARG A 174 14.11 1.17 -15.23
N ASP A 175 13.60 0.18 -16.00
CA ASP A 175 13.05 0.37 -17.34
C ASP A 175 11.58 0.83 -17.34
N TYR A 176 10.96 0.92 -16.17
CA TYR A 176 9.54 1.22 -16.01
C TYR A 176 9.29 2.61 -15.45
N THR A 177 8.10 3.13 -15.76
CA THR A 177 7.51 4.29 -15.09
C THR A 177 6.50 3.76 -14.07
N LEU A 178 6.55 4.22 -12.83
CA LEU A 178 5.56 3.89 -11.81
C LEU A 178 4.28 4.68 -12.06
N TYR A 179 3.14 4.01 -12.19
CA TYR A 179 1.83 4.63 -12.36
C TYR A 179 0.99 4.34 -11.13
N ALA A 180 0.81 5.35 -10.27
CA ALA A 180 0.19 5.19 -8.96
C ALA A 180 -1.28 5.61 -8.95
N THR A 181 -2.16 4.69 -8.56
CA THR A 181 -3.61 4.88 -8.41
C THR A 181 -4.08 4.35 -7.06
N GLY A 182 -5.33 4.66 -6.70
CA GLY A 182 -5.88 4.34 -5.38
C GLY A 182 -5.63 5.45 -4.36
N GLY A 183 -6.44 5.48 -3.32
CA GLY A 183 -6.44 6.58 -2.34
C GLY A 183 -5.16 6.71 -1.52
N ALA A 184 -4.40 5.62 -1.34
CA ALA A 184 -3.18 5.61 -0.54
C ALA A 184 -1.89 5.58 -1.39
N ALA A 185 -1.95 5.09 -2.64
CA ALA A 185 -0.75 4.93 -3.46
C ALA A 185 0.06 6.21 -3.69
N PRO A 186 -0.52 7.39 -3.92
CA PRO A 186 0.23 8.62 -4.14
C PRO A 186 1.21 8.96 -3.01
N VAL A 187 0.83 8.67 -1.77
CA VAL A 187 1.65 8.94 -0.56
C VAL A 187 2.94 8.11 -0.57
N HIS A 188 2.87 6.88 -1.04
CA HIS A 188 3.99 5.93 -1.01
C HIS A 188 4.78 5.85 -2.32
N ALA A 189 4.22 6.39 -3.41
CA ALA A 189 4.73 6.19 -4.77
C ALA A 189 6.20 6.60 -4.95
N CYS A 190 6.60 7.77 -4.44
CA CYS A 190 7.97 8.25 -4.57
C CYS A 190 8.95 7.37 -3.78
N ALA A 191 8.60 7.00 -2.54
CA ALA A 191 9.43 6.15 -1.70
C ALA A 191 9.61 4.74 -2.28
N ILE A 192 8.58 4.20 -2.95
CA ILE A 192 8.65 2.92 -3.67
C ILE A 192 9.51 3.05 -4.92
N ALA A 193 9.34 4.13 -5.70
CA ALA A 193 10.11 4.39 -6.90
C ALA A 193 11.61 4.48 -6.59
N ASP A 194 11.99 5.19 -5.54
CA ASP A 194 13.38 5.32 -5.09
C ASP A 194 14.00 3.96 -4.77
N ARG A 195 13.30 3.09 -4.05
CA ARG A 195 13.76 1.73 -3.71
C ARG A 195 13.94 0.83 -4.93
N LEU A 196 13.12 1.05 -5.95
CA LEU A 196 13.18 0.31 -7.21
C LEU A 196 14.14 0.91 -8.23
N GLY A 197 14.68 2.10 -7.96
CA GLY A 197 15.50 2.86 -8.91
C GLY A 197 14.70 3.39 -10.11
N ILE A 198 13.38 3.50 -9.98
CA ILE A 198 12.49 4.07 -10.99
C ILE A 198 12.61 5.59 -10.97
N ARG A 199 12.85 6.18 -12.13
CA ARG A 199 13.10 7.62 -12.24
C ARG A 199 11.86 8.47 -12.49
N ARG A 200 10.74 7.85 -12.85
CA ARG A 200 9.52 8.57 -13.20
C ARG A 200 8.31 7.97 -12.50
N VAL A 201 7.55 8.85 -11.86
CA VAL A 201 6.27 8.52 -11.23
C VAL A 201 5.18 9.33 -11.91
N ILE A 202 4.07 8.69 -12.24
CA ILE A 202 2.87 9.33 -12.75
C ILE A 202 1.74 9.10 -11.74
N ILE A 203 1.18 10.18 -11.25
CA ILE A 203 -0.02 10.19 -10.43
C ILE A 203 -1.09 10.90 -11.26
N PRO A 204 -2.12 10.18 -11.74
CA PRO A 204 -3.15 10.79 -12.56
C PRO A 204 -4.05 11.73 -11.73
N PRO A 205 -4.67 12.74 -12.33
CA PRO A 205 -5.77 13.47 -11.70
C PRO A 205 -6.83 12.46 -11.20
N ALA A 206 -7.38 12.69 -10.01
CA ALA A 206 -8.35 11.80 -9.39
C ALA A 206 -7.86 10.35 -9.15
N ALA A 207 -6.57 10.19 -8.82
CA ALA A 207 -5.97 8.87 -8.54
C ALA A 207 -6.75 8.04 -7.52
N GLY A 208 -7.44 8.67 -6.57
CA GLY A 208 -8.23 8.00 -5.53
C GLY A 208 -9.56 7.39 -5.99
N VAL A 209 -10.02 7.70 -7.20
CA VAL A 209 -11.31 7.25 -7.77
C VAL A 209 -11.17 6.67 -9.18
N GLY A 210 -9.93 6.32 -9.55
CA GLY A 210 -9.60 5.74 -10.86
C GLY A 210 -9.95 4.27 -10.98
#